data_22aad5f23fd6e247deafe0580690dd14
#
_entry.id   22aad5f23fd6e247deafe0580690dd14
#
_cell.length_a   1.000
_cell.length_b   1.000
_cell.length_c   1.000
_cell.angle_alpha   90.00
_cell.angle_beta   90.00
_cell.angle_gamma   90.00
#
_symmetry.space_group_name_H-M   'P 1'
#
loop_
_entity.id
_entity.type
_entity.pdbx_description
1 polymer ?
#
loop_
_entity_poly.entity_id
_entity_poly.type
_entity_poly.pdbx_seq_one_letter_code
_entity_poly.pdbx_strand_id
1 'polypeptide(L)'
;MTKISKIIDELNNQQADAAWITKQLNVYYFNGYHSEPHERLFALLIKKDGKQVLFCPKMEVEEVKASPFTGEIVGYLDTENPFSLYPQTINKLLIESEHLTVARQKQLISGFNVNSFGDVDLTIKQLRNIKSEDEISKILKAAELADKCIEIGVSYLKEGVTEREVVNHIEQTIKQYD
;
A
#
# COMPACT_ATOMS: atom_id res chain seq x y z
N MET A 1 15.34 6.84 11.57
CA MET A 1 15.00 7.41 10.25
C MET A 1 13.67 6.84 9.83
N THR A 2 12.67 7.65 9.51
CA THR A 2 11.32 7.17 9.17
C THR A 2 11.26 6.68 7.71
N LYS A 3 10.24 5.84 7.38
CA LYS A 3 10.01 5.40 5.99
C LYS A 3 9.85 6.59 5.04
N ILE A 4 9.14 7.62 5.48
CA ILE A 4 8.89 8.85 4.71
C ILE A 4 10.19 9.66 4.49
N SER A 5 11.07 9.75 5.50
CA SER A 5 12.34 10.49 5.33
C SER A 5 13.22 9.91 4.21
N LYS A 6 13.17 8.59 3.99
CA LYS A 6 13.89 7.93 2.89
C LYS A 6 13.33 8.29 1.51
N ILE A 7 12.01 8.45 1.41
CA ILE A 7 11.41 8.95 0.16
C ILE A 7 11.81 10.41 -0.06
N ILE A 8 11.84 11.24 0.99
CA ILE A 8 12.28 12.64 0.88
C ILE A 8 13.74 12.71 0.45
N ASP A 9 14.62 11.86 1.01
CA ASP A 9 16.02 11.77 0.57
C ASP A 9 16.10 11.47 -0.93
N GLU A 10 15.29 10.51 -1.43
CA GLU A 10 15.25 10.15 -2.84
C GLU A 10 14.68 11.27 -3.72
N LEU A 11 13.65 11.99 -3.24
CA LEU A 11 13.15 13.19 -3.92
C LEU A 11 14.24 14.26 -4.07
N ASN A 12 15.06 14.45 -3.04
CA ASN A 12 16.19 15.38 -3.10
C ASN A 12 17.26 14.92 -4.08
N ASN A 13 17.65 13.63 -4.04
CA ASN A 13 18.67 13.03 -4.90
C ASN A 13 18.30 13.18 -6.39
N GLN A 14 17.04 12.93 -6.72
CA GLN A 14 16.55 13.03 -8.09
C GLN A 14 16.03 14.43 -8.47
N GLN A 15 16.09 15.42 -7.56
CA GLN A 15 15.55 16.77 -7.76
C GLN A 15 14.06 16.74 -8.16
N ALA A 16 13.27 15.89 -7.49
CA ALA A 16 11.85 15.72 -7.73
C ALA A 16 11.01 16.45 -6.66
N ASP A 17 9.76 16.78 -7.01
CA ASP A 17 8.85 17.54 -6.14
C ASP A 17 8.01 16.64 -5.26
N ALA A 18 7.67 15.45 -5.78
CA ALA A 18 6.83 14.47 -5.08
C ALA A 18 7.06 13.04 -5.60
N ALA A 19 6.59 12.06 -4.82
CA ALA A 19 6.48 10.66 -5.20
C ALA A 19 5.01 10.22 -5.21
N TRP A 20 4.62 9.45 -6.22
CA TRP A 20 3.28 8.91 -6.41
C TRP A 20 3.31 7.40 -6.28
N ILE A 21 2.77 6.90 -5.17
CA ILE A 21 2.75 5.49 -4.82
C ILE A 21 1.37 4.92 -5.08
N THR A 22 1.28 3.84 -5.86
CA THR A 22 0.00 3.25 -6.31
C THR A 22 -0.13 1.76 -6.05
N LYS A 23 0.99 1.04 -5.86
CA LYS A 23 0.93 -0.38 -5.51
C LYS A 23 0.35 -0.51 -4.11
N GLN A 24 -0.80 -1.18 -3.98
CA GLN A 24 -1.58 -1.29 -2.74
C GLN A 24 -0.73 -1.63 -1.51
N LEU A 25 0.14 -2.65 -1.62
CA LEU A 25 1.04 -3.05 -0.53
C LEU A 25 2.08 -1.97 -0.18
N ASN A 26 2.46 -1.11 -1.13
CA ASN A 26 3.38 -0.01 -0.86
C ASN A 26 2.64 1.18 -0.24
N VAL A 27 1.42 1.48 -0.69
CA VAL A 27 0.56 2.47 -0.03
C VAL A 27 0.32 2.06 1.43
N TYR A 28 -0.09 0.80 1.67
CA TYR A 28 -0.24 0.25 3.03
C TYR A 28 1.05 0.37 3.86
N TYR A 29 2.20 0.05 3.27
CA TYR A 29 3.50 0.13 3.95
C TYR A 29 3.81 1.52 4.49
N PHE A 30 3.40 2.58 3.78
CA PHE A 30 3.64 3.96 4.19
C PHE A 30 2.55 4.53 5.09
N ASN A 31 1.28 4.20 4.86
CA ASN A 31 0.14 4.86 5.52
C ASN A 31 -0.58 4.00 6.57
N GLY A 32 -0.36 2.67 6.58
CA GLY A 32 -1.00 1.74 7.52
C GLY A 32 -2.46 1.41 7.21
N TYR A 33 -3.02 1.88 6.11
CA TYR A 33 -4.38 1.55 5.66
C TYR A 33 -4.34 0.64 4.43
N HIS A 34 -4.97 -0.51 4.51
CA HIS A 34 -5.09 -1.46 3.41
C HIS A 34 -6.43 -1.27 2.69
N SER A 35 -6.38 -1.20 1.35
CA SER A 35 -7.55 -1.15 0.49
C SER A 35 -7.39 -2.08 -0.70
N GLU A 36 -8.49 -2.59 -1.22
CA GLU A 36 -8.58 -3.29 -2.50
C GLU A 36 -9.48 -2.50 -3.46
N PRO A 37 -8.99 -1.40 -4.03
CA PRO A 37 -9.81 -0.43 -4.78
C PRO A 37 -10.23 -0.94 -6.16
N HIS A 38 -9.79 -2.14 -6.57
CA HIS A 38 -9.99 -2.71 -7.90
C HIS A 38 -9.49 -1.76 -9.01
N GLU A 39 -10.40 -1.26 -9.88
CA GLU A 39 -10.07 -0.33 -10.97
C GLU A 39 -9.98 1.14 -10.51
N ARG A 40 -10.44 1.46 -9.28
CA ARG A 40 -10.45 2.82 -8.75
C ARG A 40 -9.05 3.31 -8.40
N LEU A 41 -8.88 4.62 -8.40
CA LEU A 41 -7.63 5.23 -7.98
C LEU A 41 -7.45 5.12 -6.46
N PHE A 42 -6.41 4.43 -6.04
CA PHE A 42 -5.93 4.44 -4.67
C PHE A 42 -4.44 4.75 -4.71
N ALA A 43 -4.05 5.90 -4.19
CA ALA A 43 -2.68 6.37 -4.35
C ALA A 43 -2.25 7.31 -3.23
N LEU A 44 -0.99 7.24 -2.85
CA LEU A 44 -0.37 8.12 -1.87
C LEU A 44 0.60 9.07 -2.58
N LEU A 45 0.34 10.36 -2.50
CA LEU A 45 1.27 11.41 -2.88
C LEU A 45 2.12 11.80 -1.68
N ILE A 46 3.44 11.67 -1.79
CA ILE A 46 4.40 12.10 -0.78
C ILE A 46 5.15 13.29 -1.36
N LYS A 47 5.01 14.46 -0.73
CA LYS A 47 5.65 15.70 -1.18
C LYS A 47 7.02 15.89 -0.52
N LYS A 48 7.86 16.69 -1.13
CA LYS A 48 9.22 17.02 -0.66
C LYS A 48 9.24 17.66 0.73
N ASP A 49 8.17 18.37 1.11
CA ASP A 49 8.00 18.97 2.45
C ASP A 49 7.52 17.95 3.52
N GLY A 50 7.36 16.68 3.14
CA GLY A 50 6.90 15.60 4.01
C GLY A 50 5.38 15.45 4.10
N LYS A 51 4.61 16.33 3.46
CA LYS A 51 3.15 16.18 3.40
C LYS A 51 2.77 14.93 2.64
N GLN A 52 1.78 14.24 3.16
CA GLN A 52 1.21 13.04 2.57
C GLN A 52 -0.25 13.29 2.23
N VAL A 53 -0.67 12.90 1.03
CA VAL A 53 -2.04 13.03 0.55
C VAL A 53 -2.49 11.69 -0.01
N LEU A 54 -3.52 11.12 0.58
CA LEU A 54 -4.10 9.85 0.13
C LEU A 54 -5.33 10.11 -0.73
N PHE A 55 -5.30 9.60 -1.95
CA PHE A 55 -6.45 9.58 -2.86
C PHE A 55 -7.16 8.24 -2.72
N CYS A 56 -8.43 8.25 -2.35
CA CYS A 56 -9.22 7.03 -2.17
C CYS A 56 -10.69 7.25 -2.60
N PRO A 57 -11.43 6.18 -2.91
CA PRO A 57 -12.88 6.27 -3.09
C PRO A 57 -13.57 6.91 -1.89
N LYS A 58 -14.60 7.72 -2.13
CA LYS A 58 -15.32 8.45 -1.07
C LYS A 58 -15.86 7.55 0.03
N MET A 59 -16.24 6.33 -0.33
CA MET A 59 -16.75 5.32 0.61
C MET A 59 -15.71 4.85 1.64
N GLU A 60 -14.41 4.95 1.33
CA GLU A 60 -13.34 4.52 2.23
C GLU A 60 -12.86 5.63 3.20
N VAL A 61 -13.29 6.87 3.01
CA VAL A 61 -12.76 8.03 3.76
C VAL A 61 -12.90 7.87 5.28
N GLU A 62 -14.01 7.34 5.76
CA GLU A 62 -14.22 7.18 7.21
C GLU A 62 -13.34 6.05 7.80
N GLU A 63 -13.09 5.00 7.03
CA GLU A 63 -12.17 3.93 7.42
C GLU A 63 -10.71 4.44 7.45
N VAL A 64 -10.33 5.24 6.44
CA VAL A 64 -9.00 5.88 6.41
C VAL A 64 -8.81 6.78 7.63
N LYS A 65 -9.82 7.58 8.01
CA LYS A 65 -9.76 8.43 9.22
C LYS A 65 -9.62 7.63 10.51
N ALA A 66 -10.17 6.43 10.56
CA ALA A 66 -10.02 5.52 11.69
C ALA A 66 -8.68 4.75 11.71
N SER A 67 -7.91 4.82 10.61
CA SER A 67 -6.60 4.18 10.47
C SER A 67 -5.47 5.03 11.10
N PRO A 68 -4.23 4.51 11.18
CA PRO A 68 -3.07 5.28 11.64
C PRO A 68 -2.66 6.44 10.71
N PHE A 69 -3.27 6.59 9.55
CA PHE A 69 -2.92 7.64 8.59
C PHE A 69 -3.30 9.04 9.11
N THR A 70 -2.35 9.95 9.13
CA THR A 70 -2.52 11.33 9.62
C THR A 70 -2.39 12.40 8.55
N GLY A 71 -2.21 11.98 7.28
CA GLY A 71 -2.10 12.90 6.15
C GLY A 71 -3.45 13.45 5.67
N GLU A 72 -3.41 14.23 4.61
CA GLU A 72 -4.61 14.74 3.94
C GLU A 72 -5.30 13.63 3.15
N ILE A 73 -6.65 13.63 3.12
CA ILE A 73 -7.45 12.63 2.41
C ILE A 73 -8.25 13.31 1.32
N VAL A 74 -8.07 12.88 0.09
CA VAL A 74 -8.84 13.28 -1.08
C VAL A 74 -9.79 12.14 -1.45
N GLY A 75 -11.00 12.19 -0.87
CA GLY A 75 -12.07 11.23 -1.17
C GLY A 75 -12.86 11.67 -2.38
N TYR A 76 -13.03 10.82 -3.38
CA TYR A 76 -13.69 11.12 -4.64
C TYR A 76 -14.82 10.13 -4.95
N LEU A 77 -15.83 10.58 -5.71
CA LEU A 77 -16.91 9.75 -6.28
C LEU A 77 -16.51 9.22 -7.65
N ASP A 78 -17.11 8.12 -8.09
CA ASP A 78 -16.83 7.51 -9.41
C ASP A 78 -17.13 8.46 -10.60
N THR A 79 -17.96 9.49 -10.37
CA THR A 79 -18.29 10.54 -11.36
C THR A 79 -17.34 11.73 -11.34
N GLU A 80 -16.39 11.77 -10.40
CA GLU A 80 -15.48 12.90 -10.21
C GLU A 80 -14.10 12.57 -10.76
N ASN A 81 -13.39 13.60 -11.22
CA ASN A 81 -11.96 13.48 -11.50
C ASN A 81 -11.17 13.76 -10.22
N PRO A 82 -10.50 12.75 -9.61
CA PRO A 82 -9.79 12.93 -8.34
C PRO A 82 -8.69 14.00 -8.40
N PHE A 83 -8.07 14.22 -9.56
CA PHE A 83 -7.04 15.23 -9.73
C PHE A 83 -7.59 16.67 -9.65
N SER A 84 -8.86 16.86 -10.04
CA SER A 84 -9.51 18.19 -9.94
C SER A 84 -9.84 18.56 -8.49
N LEU A 85 -9.96 17.59 -7.60
CA LEU A 85 -10.23 17.82 -6.18
C LEU A 85 -8.98 18.25 -5.40
N TYR A 86 -7.80 18.02 -5.97
CA TYR A 86 -6.52 18.43 -5.38
C TYR A 86 -5.58 18.94 -6.49
N PRO A 87 -5.85 20.12 -7.03
CA PRO A 87 -5.07 20.68 -8.14
C PRO A 87 -3.63 20.95 -7.71
N GLN A 88 -2.67 20.44 -8.49
CA GLN A 88 -1.24 20.59 -8.28
C GLN A 88 -0.53 20.88 -9.61
N THR A 89 0.62 21.50 -9.52
CA THR A 89 1.61 21.54 -10.60
C THR A 89 2.89 20.91 -10.08
N ILE A 90 3.33 19.86 -10.72
CA ILE A 90 4.50 19.06 -10.31
C ILE A 90 5.47 19.04 -11.48
N ASN A 91 6.66 19.59 -11.30
CA ASN A 91 7.65 19.61 -12.38
C ASN A 91 8.23 18.22 -12.61
N LYS A 92 8.67 17.53 -11.55
CA LYS A 92 9.16 16.15 -11.63
C LYS A 92 8.49 15.28 -10.58
N LEU A 93 7.88 14.17 -11.03
CA LEU A 93 7.18 13.20 -10.19
C LEU A 93 7.90 11.85 -10.23
N LEU A 94 8.28 11.32 -9.06
CA LEU A 94 8.74 9.94 -8.96
C LEU A 94 7.52 9.01 -8.94
N ILE A 95 7.60 7.94 -9.72
CA ILE A 95 6.52 6.96 -9.85
C ILE A 95 7.05 5.54 -9.65
N GLU A 96 6.16 4.62 -9.36
CA GLU A 96 6.41 3.19 -9.42
C GLU A 96 6.28 2.75 -10.89
N SER A 97 7.38 2.80 -11.64
CA SER A 97 7.38 2.54 -13.08
C SER A 97 7.06 1.07 -13.42
N GLU A 98 7.36 0.14 -12.51
CA GLU A 98 7.00 -1.28 -12.65
C GLU A 98 5.49 -1.55 -12.43
N HIS A 99 4.75 -0.59 -11.86
CA HIS A 99 3.34 -0.77 -11.51
C HIS A 99 2.41 0.20 -12.25
N LEU A 100 2.86 1.43 -12.51
CA LEU A 100 2.03 2.47 -13.09
C LEU A 100 1.72 2.18 -14.56
N THR A 101 0.43 2.14 -14.91
CA THR A 101 0.02 1.96 -16.31
C THR A 101 0.23 3.25 -17.12
N VAL A 102 0.43 3.10 -18.44
CA VAL A 102 0.53 4.24 -19.37
C VAL A 102 -0.73 5.12 -19.32
N ALA A 103 -1.90 4.54 -19.11
CA ALA A 103 -3.15 5.29 -18.98
C ALA A 103 -3.11 6.19 -17.73
N ARG A 104 -2.67 5.67 -16.58
CA ARG A 104 -2.50 6.46 -15.34
C ARG A 104 -1.45 7.55 -15.49
N GLN A 105 -0.34 7.25 -16.16
CA GLN A 105 0.70 8.25 -16.43
C GLN A 105 0.14 9.44 -17.22
N LYS A 106 -0.67 9.19 -18.26
CA LYS A 106 -1.35 10.26 -19.02
C LYS A 106 -2.29 11.09 -18.15
N GLN A 107 -3.01 10.45 -17.22
CA GLN A 107 -3.87 11.16 -16.28
C GLN A 107 -3.06 12.05 -15.32
N LEU A 108 -1.88 11.61 -14.86
CA LEU A 108 -0.98 12.44 -14.04
C LEU A 108 -0.46 13.65 -14.81
N ILE A 109 -0.09 13.47 -16.08
CA ILE A 109 0.35 14.59 -16.95
C ILE A 109 -0.76 15.64 -17.04
N SER A 110 -1.99 15.24 -17.35
CA SER A 110 -3.09 16.19 -17.50
C SER A 110 -3.63 16.72 -16.18
N GLY A 111 -3.60 15.91 -15.11
CA GLY A 111 -4.20 16.25 -13.82
C GLY A 111 -3.29 17.09 -12.91
N PHE A 112 -1.98 16.82 -12.92
CA PHE A 112 -0.98 17.51 -12.09
C PHE A 112 0.02 18.33 -12.92
N ASN A 113 -0.20 18.50 -14.22
CA ASN A 113 0.73 19.21 -15.12
C ASN A 113 2.19 18.70 -14.99
N VAL A 114 2.37 17.38 -14.95
CA VAL A 114 3.69 16.77 -14.74
C VAL A 114 4.55 16.94 -15.99
N ASN A 115 5.73 17.55 -15.85
CA ASN A 115 6.66 17.75 -16.95
C ASN A 115 7.61 16.57 -17.19
N SER A 116 8.02 15.90 -16.11
CA SER A 116 8.96 14.76 -16.19
C SER A 116 8.71 13.75 -15.09
N PHE A 117 9.15 12.51 -15.34
CA PHE A 117 9.04 11.40 -14.39
C PHE A 117 10.42 10.89 -13.99
N GLY A 118 10.50 10.34 -12.80
CA GLY A 118 11.60 9.54 -12.28
C GLY A 118 11.05 8.25 -11.67
N ASP A 119 11.93 7.40 -11.17
CA ASP A 119 11.58 6.11 -10.59
C ASP A 119 11.83 6.06 -9.09
N VAL A 120 10.94 5.38 -8.34
CA VAL A 120 11.04 5.19 -6.89
C VAL A 120 11.03 3.71 -6.49
N ASP A 121 10.88 2.78 -7.45
CA ASP A 121 10.74 1.35 -7.18
C ASP A 121 11.91 0.77 -6.39
N LEU A 122 13.14 1.10 -6.81
CA LEU A 122 14.35 0.60 -6.13
C LEU A 122 14.42 1.06 -4.67
N THR A 123 14.13 2.33 -4.42
CA THR A 123 14.13 2.89 -3.06
C THR A 123 13.09 2.20 -2.16
N ILE A 124 11.89 1.97 -2.67
CA ILE A 124 10.83 1.26 -1.93
C ILE A 124 11.24 -0.21 -1.69
N LYS A 125 11.80 -0.89 -2.68
CA LYS A 125 12.30 -2.27 -2.53
C LYS A 125 13.36 -2.36 -1.44
N GLN A 126 14.33 -1.44 -1.44
CA GLN A 126 15.39 -1.38 -0.41
C GLN A 126 14.82 -1.14 0.99
N LEU A 127 13.87 -0.22 1.14
CA LEU A 127 13.18 0.03 2.40
C LEU A 127 12.46 -1.21 2.93
N ARG A 128 11.76 -1.94 2.08
CA ARG A 128 11.00 -3.14 2.46
C ARG A 128 11.88 -4.37 2.67
N ASN A 129 13.08 -4.41 2.12
CA ASN A 129 14.03 -5.51 2.32
C ASN A 129 14.57 -5.56 3.76
N ILE A 130 14.76 -4.40 4.39
CA ILE A 130 15.24 -4.30 5.77
C ILE A 130 14.03 -4.07 6.68
N LYS A 131 13.67 -5.10 7.46
CA LYS A 131 12.51 -5.08 8.36
C LYS A 131 12.87 -4.40 9.68
N SER A 132 11.93 -3.63 10.24
CA SER A 132 12.03 -3.13 11.60
C SER A 132 11.79 -4.25 12.63
N GLU A 133 12.15 -4.03 13.88
CA GLU A 133 11.90 -4.98 14.99
C GLU A 133 10.40 -5.31 15.13
N ASP A 134 9.51 -4.32 14.97
CA ASP A 134 8.06 -4.53 14.97
C ASP A 134 7.60 -5.39 13.78
N GLU A 135 8.14 -5.14 12.59
CA GLU A 135 7.84 -5.96 11.40
C GLU A 135 8.37 -7.40 11.55
N ILE A 136 9.56 -7.56 12.14
CA ILE A 136 10.13 -8.89 12.44
C ILE A 136 9.25 -9.63 13.43
N SER A 137 8.80 -8.97 14.51
CA SER A 137 7.91 -9.57 15.51
C SER A 137 6.61 -10.08 14.88
N LYS A 138 6.00 -9.29 13.99
CA LYS A 138 4.79 -9.70 13.27
C LYS A 138 5.02 -10.86 12.31
N ILE A 139 6.16 -10.89 11.62
CA ILE A 139 6.55 -12.00 10.73
C ILE A 139 6.75 -13.28 11.54
N LEU A 140 7.42 -13.22 12.70
CA LEU A 140 7.62 -14.37 13.56
C LEU A 140 6.28 -14.92 14.08
N LYS A 141 5.39 -14.05 14.56
CA LYS A 141 4.05 -14.47 14.96
C LYS A 141 3.27 -15.13 13.83
N ALA A 142 3.35 -14.59 12.61
CA ALA A 142 2.72 -15.19 11.45
C ALA A 142 3.32 -16.56 11.08
N ALA A 143 4.64 -16.74 11.25
CA ALA A 143 5.30 -18.03 11.04
C ALA A 143 4.85 -19.07 12.08
N GLU A 144 4.77 -18.70 13.36
CA GLU A 144 4.26 -19.57 14.43
C GLU A 144 2.81 -20.03 14.15
N LEU A 145 1.95 -19.11 13.66
CA LEU A 145 0.59 -19.46 13.26
C LEU A 145 0.55 -20.38 12.04
N ALA A 146 1.45 -20.19 11.08
CA ALA A 146 1.55 -21.07 9.91
C ALA A 146 1.95 -22.51 10.32
N ASP A 147 2.94 -22.66 11.21
CA ASP A 147 3.33 -23.97 11.77
C ASP A 147 2.15 -24.62 12.50
N LYS A 148 1.40 -23.83 13.25
CA LYS A 148 0.21 -24.32 13.94
C LYS A 148 -0.88 -24.81 12.98
N CYS A 149 -1.09 -24.11 11.86
CA CYS A 149 -2.01 -24.56 10.82
C CYS A 149 -1.63 -25.95 10.27
N ILE A 150 -0.33 -26.19 10.06
CA ILE A 150 0.17 -27.49 9.60
C ILE A 150 -0.10 -28.56 10.64
N GLU A 151 0.23 -28.32 11.92
CA GLU A 151 -0.04 -29.28 13.01
C GLU A 151 -1.53 -29.64 13.10
N ILE A 152 -2.42 -28.63 13.05
CA ILE A 152 -3.88 -28.83 13.08
C ILE A 152 -4.33 -29.67 11.88
N GLY A 153 -3.86 -29.36 10.67
CA GLY A 153 -4.22 -30.10 9.47
C GLY A 153 -3.76 -31.56 9.52
N VAL A 154 -2.50 -31.81 9.89
CA VAL A 154 -1.93 -33.12 9.99
C VAL A 154 -2.66 -33.96 11.05
N SER A 155 -3.00 -33.38 12.20
CA SER A 155 -3.72 -34.10 13.28
C SER A 155 -5.13 -34.54 12.88
N TYR A 156 -5.74 -33.88 11.92
CA TYR A 156 -7.09 -34.19 11.43
C TYR A 156 -7.11 -35.25 10.30
N LEU A 157 -5.95 -35.51 9.68
CA LEU A 157 -5.85 -36.46 8.56
C LEU A 157 -6.17 -37.90 9.01
N LYS A 158 -7.12 -38.52 8.32
CA LYS A 158 -7.48 -39.94 8.47
C LYS A 158 -8.12 -40.44 7.18
N GLU A 159 -8.25 -41.75 7.05
CA GLU A 159 -8.90 -42.38 5.90
C GLU A 159 -10.33 -41.87 5.72
N GLY A 160 -10.69 -41.47 4.49
CA GLY A 160 -12.02 -40.98 4.12
C GLY A 160 -12.24 -39.46 4.31
N VAL A 161 -11.27 -38.74 4.89
CA VAL A 161 -11.35 -37.26 5.00
C VAL A 161 -11.03 -36.62 3.67
N THR A 162 -11.86 -35.65 3.26
CA THR A 162 -11.63 -34.85 2.05
C THR A 162 -10.72 -33.64 2.33
N GLU A 163 -10.04 -33.13 1.29
CA GLU A 163 -9.23 -31.92 1.38
C GLU A 163 -10.04 -30.73 1.94
N ARG A 164 -11.31 -30.60 1.53
CA ARG A 164 -12.21 -29.54 2.02
C ARG A 164 -12.46 -29.62 3.52
N GLU A 165 -12.63 -30.82 4.06
CA GLU A 165 -12.83 -31.03 5.51
C GLU A 165 -11.57 -30.65 6.28
N VAL A 166 -10.38 -30.96 5.77
CA VAL A 166 -9.11 -30.53 6.38
C VAL A 166 -9.00 -29.01 6.40
N VAL A 167 -9.24 -28.33 5.27
CA VAL A 167 -9.19 -26.86 5.19
C VAL A 167 -10.18 -26.23 6.16
N ASN A 168 -11.45 -26.68 6.16
CA ASN A 168 -12.46 -26.17 7.09
C ASN A 168 -12.06 -26.35 8.55
N HIS A 169 -11.45 -27.49 8.88
CA HIS A 169 -10.98 -27.76 10.25
C HIS A 169 -9.87 -26.81 10.66
N ILE A 170 -8.89 -26.57 9.78
CA ILE A 170 -7.82 -25.59 10.01
C ILE A 170 -8.42 -24.21 10.23
N GLU A 171 -9.29 -23.72 9.32
CA GLU A 171 -9.89 -22.38 9.38
C GLU A 171 -10.73 -22.17 10.66
N GLN A 172 -11.46 -23.18 11.10
CA GLN A 172 -12.25 -23.10 12.33
C GLN A 172 -11.38 -23.07 13.58
N THR A 173 -10.31 -23.88 13.58
CA THR A 173 -9.47 -24.05 14.77
C THR A 173 -8.50 -22.90 14.94
N ILE A 174 -7.92 -22.37 13.84
CA ILE A 174 -6.91 -21.29 13.91
C ILE A 174 -7.50 -19.97 14.43
N LYS A 175 -8.80 -19.73 14.23
CA LYS A 175 -9.50 -18.56 14.79
C LYS A 175 -9.44 -18.45 16.32
N GLN A 176 -9.08 -19.53 17.01
CA GLN A 176 -8.92 -19.52 18.47
C GLN A 176 -7.56 -18.93 18.92
N TYR A 177 -6.65 -18.70 17.98
CA TYR A 177 -5.30 -18.19 18.22
C TYR A 177 -5.12 -16.72 17.79
N ASP A 178 -6.22 -16.05 17.41
CA ASP A 178 -6.24 -14.62 17.05
C ASP A 178 -6.25 -13.71 18.27
#